data_4b98761762d679d6d0c3dea2559c4d5a
#
_entry.id   4b98761762d679d6d0c3dea2559c4d5a
#
_cell.length_a   1.000
_cell.length_b   1.000
_cell.length_c   1.000
_cell.angle_alpha   90.00
_cell.angle_beta   90.00
_cell.angle_gamma   90.00
#
_symmetry.space_group_name_H-M   'P 1'
#
loop_
_entity.id
_entity.type
_entity.pdbx_description
1 polymer ?
#
loop_
_entity_poly.entity_id
_entity_poly.type
_entity_poly.pdbx_seq_one_letter_code
_entity_poly.pdbx_strand_id
1 'polypeptide(L)' 'MINLIDEVTAIHSLRPGADWVIDSGVFVWRDTEQAEPTCDEIAEEVLRLIALENN' A
#
# COMPACT_ATOMS: atom_id res chain seq x y z
N MET A 1 11.36 -8.00 17.31
CA MET A 1 11.36 -7.83 15.86
C MET A 1 10.43 -6.70 15.47
N ILE A 2 10.88 -5.86 14.59
CA ILE A 2 10.08 -4.74 14.13
C ILE A 2 9.23 -5.17 12.94
N ASN A 3 7.96 -4.96 13.05
CA ASN A 3 7.03 -5.23 11.99
C ASN A 3 6.85 -3.99 11.15
N LEU A 4 7.35 -4.03 9.93
CA LEU A 4 7.32 -2.87 9.07
C LEU A 4 6.14 -2.95 8.11
N ILE A 5 4.98 -2.59 8.64
CA ILE A 5 3.82 -2.39 7.77
C ILE A 5 3.89 -0.97 7.26
N ASP A 6 4.19 -0.84 6.00
CA ASP A 6 4.39 0.45 5.36
C ASP A 6 3.44 0.63 4.19
N GLU A 7 3.64 1.72 3.46
CA GLU A 7 2.78 2.06 2.33
C GLU A 7 2.81 0.98 1.25
N VAL A 8 3.96 0.37 1.02
CA VAL A 8 4.11 -0.69 0.02
C VAL A 8 3.21 -1.87 0.37
N THR A 9 3.25 -2.32 1.63
CA THR A 9 2.42 -3.41 2.09
C THR A 9 0.94 -3.05 1.95
N ALA A 10 0.57 -1.83 2.30
CA ALA A 10 -0.81 -1.37 2.20
C ALA A 10 -1.30 -1.36 0.75
N ILE A 11 -0.45 -0.91 -0.18
CA ILE A 11 -0.82 -0.88 -1.59
C ILE A 11 -1.03 -2.29 -2.13
N HIS A 12 -0.16 -3.22 -1.78
CA HIS A 12 -0.33 -4.62 -2.18
C HIS A 12 -1.63 -5.20 -1.62
N SER A 13 -2.01 -4.81 -0.42
CA SER A 13 -3.24 -5.28 0.20
C SER A 13 -4.48 -4.69 -0.47
N LEU A 14 -4.45 -3.41 -0.79
CA LEU A 14 -5.59 -2.72 -1.41
C LEU A 14 -5.77 -3.08 -2.88
N ARG A 15 -4.68 -3.25 -3.60
CA ARG A 15 -4.70 -3.49 -5.05
C ARG A 15 -3.78 -4.64 -5.40
N PRO A 16 -4.17 -5.88 -5.07
CA PRO A 16 -3.32 -7.05 -5.35
C PRO A 16 -3.07 -7.19 -6.84
N GLY A 17 -1.82 -7.45 -7.19
CA GLY A 17 -1.45 -7.65 -8.58
C GLY A 17 -1.37 -6.40 -9.43
N ALA A 18 -1.52 -5.22 -8.83
CA ALA A 18 -1.47 -3.96 -9.58
C ALA A 18 -0.07 -3.66 -10.10
N ASP A 19 -0.03 -2.93 -11.21
CA ASP A 19 1.22 -2.52 -11.84
C ASP A 19 1.60 -1.12 -11.36
N TRP A 20 2.65 -1.03 -10.55
CA TRP A 20 3.17 0.23 -10.05
C TRP A 20 4.62 0.06 -9.64
N VAL A 21 5.34 1.17 -9.58
CA VAL A 21 6.76 1.17 -9.22
C VAL A 21 7.06 2.36 -8.32
N ILE A 22 8.18 2.27 -7.61
CA ILE A 22 8.76 3.43 -6.92
C ILE A 22 10.06 3.73 -7.63
N ASP A 23 10.13 4.89 -8.25
CA ASP A 23 11.29 5.32 -9.03
C ASP A 23 11.91 6.53 -8.34
N SER A 24 13.15 6.35 -7.85
CA SER A 24 13.88 7.40 -7.14
C SER A 24 13.07 8.04 -6.01
N GLY A 25 12.33 7.20 -5.28
CA GLY A 25 11.50 7.65 -4.17
C GLY A 25 10.15 8.21 -4.59
N VAL A 26 9.83 8.20 -5.88
CA VAL A 26 8.55 8.68 -6.39
C VAL A 26 7.66 7.50 -6.72
N PHE A 27 6.44 7.51 -6.18
CA PHE A 27 5.45 6.48 -6.45
C PHE A 27 4.82 6.75 -7.83
N VAL A 28 4.87 5.75 -8.70
CA VAL A 28 4.31 5.84 -10.04
C VAL A 28 3.30 4.72 -10.24
N TRP A 29 2.05 5.09 -10.44
CA TRP A 29 0.97 4.13 -10.71
C TRP A 29 0.88 3.89 -12.20
N ARG A 30 0.94 2.63 -12.59
CA ARG A 30 0.96 2.24 -14.01
C ARG A 30 -0.22 1.36 -14.40
N ASP A 31 -0.97 0.88 -13.43
CA ASP A 31 -2.07 -0.02 -13.68
C ASP A 31 -3.23 0.71 -14.37
N THR A 32 -3.77 0.11 -15.42
CA THR A 32 -4.88 0.69 -16.16
C THR A 32 -6.22 0.07 -15.82
N GLU A 33 -6.21 -1.02 -15.06
CA GLU A 33 -7.43 -1.73 -14.69
C GLU A 33 -7.88 -1.48 -13.27
N GLN A 34 -6.93 -1.22 -12.38
CA GLN A 34 -7.23 -0.90 -10.98
C GLN A 34 -6.92 0.56 -10.73
N ALA A 35 -7.81 1.24 -10.02
CA ALA A 35 -7.63 2.65 -9.71
C ALA A 35 -6.52 2.84 -8.67
N GLU A 36 -5.74 3.90 -8.83
CA GLU A 36 -4.71 4.25 -7.86
C GLU A 36 -5.35 4.53 -6.51
N PRO A 37 -4.86 3.91 -5.42
CA PRO A 37 -5.39 4.19 -4.09
C PRO A 37 -5.02 5.61 -3.67
N THR A 38 -5.94 6.24 -2.94
CA THR A 38 -5.68 7.58 -2.41
C THR A 38 -4.76 7.51 -1.20
N CYS A 39 -4.17 8.66 -0.84
CA CYS A 39 -3.36 8.73 0.37
C CYS A 39 -4.16 8.32 1.60
N ASP A 40 -5.42 8.72 1.67
CA ASP A 40 -6.29 8.36 2.79
C ASP A 40 -6.53 6.86 2.86
N GLU A 41 -6.77 6.23 1.71
CA GLU A 41 -6.95 4.78 1.65
C GLU A 41 -5.70 4.04 2.12
N ILE A 42 -4.54 4.50 1.68
CA ILE A 42 -3.27 3.89 2.07
C ILE A 42 -3.06 4.03 3.57
N ALA A 43 -3.28 5.22 4.11
CA ALA A 43 -3.10 5.48 5.54
C ALA A 43 -4.03 4.62 6.39
N GLU A 44 -5.29 4.51 5.99
CA GLU A 44 -6.25 3.67 6.70
C GLU A 44 -5.86 2.20 6.63
N GLU A 45 -5.38 1.75 5.49
CA GLU A 45 -4.98 0.36 5.34
C GLU A 45 -3.76 0.03 6.19
N VAL A 46 -2.80 0.95 6.28
CA VAL A 46 -1.64 0.78 7.16
C VAL A 46 -2.11 0.57 8.60
N LEU A 47 -3.03 1.42 9.07
CA LEU A 47 -3.55 1.31 10.43
C LEU A 47 -4.30 -0.01 10.64
N ARG A 48 -5.08 -0.44 9.68
CA ARG A 48 -5.81 -1.68 9.75
C ARG A 48 -4.88 -2.89 9.85
N LEU A 49 -3.83 -2.89 9.04
CA LEU A 49 -2.87 -3.98 9.02
C LEU A 49 -2.08 -4.04 10.33
N ILE A 50 -1.72 -2.88 10.88
CA ILE A 50 -1.04 -2.82 12.16
C ILE A 50 -1.94 -3.39 13.26
N ALA A 51 -3.21 -3.05 13.25
CA ALA A 51 -4.16 -3.55 14.24
C ALA A 51 -4.31 -5.08 14.15
N LEU A 52 -4.34 -5.62 12.93
CA LEU A 52 -4.40 -7.08 12.74
C LEU A 52 -3.13 -7.76 13.24
N GLU A 53 -1.99 -7.12 13.04
CA GLU A 53 -0.70 -7.66 13.42
C GLU A 53 -0.56 -7.74 14.94
N ASN A 54 -1.15 -6.78 15.65
CA ASN A 54 -1.05 -6.67 17.11
C ASN A 54 -2.11 -7.48 17.87
N ASN A 55 -2.92 -8.20 17.17
CA ASN A 55 -3.97 -8.99 17.79
C ASN A 55 -3.50 -10.39 18.15
#